data_f19428af03a83f86a3e1e6c01ce712f2
#
_entry.id   f19428af03a83f86a3e1e6c01ce712f2
#
_cell.length_a   1.000
_cell.length_b   1.000
_cell.length_c   1.000
_cell.angle_alpha   90.00
_cell.angle_beta   90.00
_cell.angle_gamma   90.00
#
_symmetry.space_group_name_H-M   'P 1'
#
loop_
_entity.id
_entity.type
_entity.pdbx_description
1 polymer ?
#
loop_
_entity_poly.entity_id
_entity_poly.type
_entity_poly.pdbx_seq_one_letter_code
_entity_poly.pdbx_strand_id
1 'polypeptide(L)'
;MSAQPRIDDHAFLSHQLSGALVSREGAITWLCLPRFDSASVFTSLLGTREHGEWSLGIEDGEVAERAYLPGTLVLRTLWRSPSGEAEVLDFMPLMDADGVGDTLGNDGGPDGTGASEAAPRADVMRLVRCLAGRVRVRQSVFARLDYGEVEPWVSRQEDADGESFLAVVAGGDALAVHGPDLEPVDGHHEGTTELVAGESAQWCLTWYPAWGMAPSAPRAGDVLEATVRSWRGWLEESTREAPQADDPLADRVQRSLLVLKGLTHRATGGIVAAPTMSLPEDIGGVRNWDYRYVWLRDTALALEALLAHGHVEGATAWRDWLLRAIAGEPHEVQVMYTLSGERHMPERELEHLPGHADSRPVVVGNGAADQWQADVIGTVMMALCALRDAGVPEDEWSWPLQKRLVERVVAHREDPDHGLWEMRGEPAFFTHGRVKMWAALDRALHAVATHGVPATEAETAAWERHRDELREEILTRGVHADGHFTQTYGSDAVDASLLQIPHTGFLPPDDPRMLATVRRIEEELVTDTGLVLRYRPDGSDGLPGEEAPFLACAFWLVEQYARTGRLDDADALMERLDACANDLDLMAEEYDDGQDRMAGNFPQAFSHLALLRAADALAQVRAAGGTGEAGD
;
A
#
# COMPACT_ATOMS: atom_id res chain seq x y z
N MET A 1 -24.04 -18.43 -11.69
CA MET A 1 -23.02 -17.84 -10.80
C MET A 1 -22.63 -16.52 -11.46
N SER A 2 -22.70 -15.38 -10.77
CA SER A 2 -22.13 -14.14 -11.29
C SER A 2 -20.62 -14.34 -11.45
N ALA A 3 -20.03 -13.76 -12.50
CA ALA A 3 -18.57 -13.79 -12.64
C ALA A 3 -17.94 -13.07 -11.42
N GLN A 4 -16.78 -13.53 -11.00
CA GLN A 4 -16.01 -12.86 -9.95
C GLN A 4 -15.70 -11.41 -10.39
N PRO A 5 -15.89 -10.38 -9.53
CA PRO A 5 -15.53 -9.00 -9.88
C PRO A 5 -14.05 -8.90 -10.25
N ARG A 6 -13.71 -8.06 -11.23
CA ARG A 6 -12.33 -7.78 -11.59
C ARG A 6 -11.62 -7.03 -10.46
N ILE A 7 -10.28 -7.06 -10.42
CA ILE A 7 -9.48 -6.31 -9.43
C ILE A 7 -9.81 -4.82 -9.50
N ASP A 8 -9.86 -4.28 -10.70
CA ASP A 8 -10.16 -2.88 -11.00
C ASP A 8 -11.62 -2.45 -10.71
N ASP A 9 -12.55 -3.39 -10.45
CA ASP A 9 -13.91 -3.07 -10.02
C ASP A 9 -14.01 -2.65 -8.55
N HIS A 10 -12.94 -2.74 -7.78
CA HIS A 10 -12.99 -2.50 -6.35
C HIS A 10 -12.64 -1.06 -5.95
N ALA A 11 -13.27 -0.62 -4.86
CA ALA A 11 -12.89 0.55 -4.07
C ALA A 11 -12.14 0.08 -2.82
N PHE A 12 -11.26 0.93 -2.29
CA PHE A 12 -10.52 0.71 -1.06
C PHE A 12 -11.04 1.61 0.06
N LEU A 13 -11.40 1.02 1.19
CA LEU A 13 -11.74 1.71 2.44
C LEU A 13 -10.67 1.40 3.48
N SER A 14 -10.38 2.37 4.36
CA SER A 14 -9.44 2.14 5.46
C SER A 14 -9.76 2.98 6.69
N HIS A 15 -9.48 2.40 7.87
CA HIS A 15 -9.40 3.12 9.15
C HIS A 15 -7.99 3.05 9.75
N GLN A 16 -6.99 2.74 8.93
CA GLN A 16 -5.57 2.68 9.31
C GLN A 16 -5.22 1.58 10.36
N LEU A 17 -6.10 0.67 10.66
CA LEU A 17 -5.80 -0.60 11.35
C LEU A 17 -5.94 -1.75 10.36
N SER A 18 -6.93 -1.63 9.46
CA SER A 18 -7.20 -2.56 8.37
C SER A 18 -7.85 -1.83 7.19
N GLY A 19 -8.16 -2.57 6.12
CA GLY A 19 -8.85 -2.06 4.95
C GLY A 19 -9.80 -3.08 4.34
N ALA A 20 -10.84 -2.57 3.69
CA ALA A 20 -11.84 -3.35 2.98
C ALA A 20 -11.83 -3.05 1.49
N LEU A 21 -12.11 -4.05 0.65
CA LEU A 21 -12.39 -3.87 -0.76
C LEU A 21 -13.89 -4.03 -1.03
N VAL A 22 -14.47 -3.02 -1.67
CA VAL A 22 -15.89 -2.97 -2.03
C VAL A 22 -16.03 -3.03 -3.55
N SER A 23 -16.70 -4.07 -4.06
CA SER A 23 -16.94 -4.22 -5.50
C SER A 23 -17.89 -3.13 -6.03
N ARG A 24 -17.93 -2.97 -7.35
CA ARG A 24 -18.86 -2.04 -8.01
C ARG A 24 -20.32 -2.32 -7.66
N GLU A 25 -20.69 -3.58 -7.46
CA GLU A 25 -22.05 -3.99 -7.08
C GLU A 25 -22.31 -3.88 -5.56
N GLY A 26 -21.40 -3.32 -4.80
CA GLY A 26 -21.57 -3.05 -3.36
C GLY A 26 -21.31 -4.26 -2.46
N ALA A 27 -20.56 -5.26 -2.89
CA ALA A 27 -20.10 -6.34 -2.03
C ALA A 27 -18.73 -6.03 -1.43
N ILE A 28 -18.57 -6.18 -0.10
CA ILE A 28 -17.28 -6.26 0.55
C ILE A 28 -16.76 -7.67 0.34
N THR A 29 -15.80 -7.81 -0.56
CA THR A 29 -15.25 -9.10 -1.02
C THR A 29 -13.95 -9.47 -0.33
N TRP A 30 -13.29 -8.48 0.29
CA TRP A 30 -12.06 -8.64 1.04
C TRP A 30 -12.06 -7.76 2.30
N LEU A 31 -11.78 -8.38 3.44
CA LEU A 31 -11.64 -7.68 4.73
C LEU A 31 -10.85 -8.55 5.70
N CYS A 32 -9.73 -8.06 6.18
CA CYS A 32 -8.97 -8.64 7.28
C CYS A 32 -9.29 -7.89 8.58
N LEU A 33 -9.52 -8.57 9.68
CA LEU A 33 -9.79 -7.95 10.99
C LEU A 33 -9.06 -8.70 12.10
N PRO A 34 -8.55 -8.00 13.13
CA PRO A 34 -8.63 -6.54 13.34
C PRO A 34 -7.59 -5.72 12.58
N ARG A 35 -6.56 -6.35 11.97
CA ARG A 35 -5.45 -5.69 11.30
C ARG A 35 -5.32 -6.15 9.85
N PHE A 36 -4.54 -5.40 9.04
CA PHE A 36 -4.24 -5.80 7.66
C PHE A 36 -3.65 -7.21 7.56
N ASP A 37 -2.72 -7.57 8.46
CA ASP A 37 -2.02 -8.86 8.48
C ASP A 37 -2.76 -9.97 9.25
N SER A 38 -3.98 -9.72 9.72
CA SER A 38 -4.86 -10.73 10.32
C SER A 38 -5.49 -11.62 9.26
N ALA A 39 -6.03 -12.76 9.68
CA ALA A 39 -6.85 -13.59 8.81
C ALA A 39 -8.07 -12.82 8.28
N SER A 40 -8.46 -13.07 7.03
CA SER A 40 -9.62 -12.41 6.46
C SER A 40 -10.93 -12.98 7.02
N VAL A 41 -11.92 -12.10 7.18
CA VAL A 41 -13.29 -12.44 7.57
C VAL A 41 -14.25 -12.47 6.37
N PHE A 42 -13.85 -11.85 5.25
CA PHE A 42 -14.46 -11.97 3.93
C PHE A 42 -13.37 -12.23 2.91
N THR A 43 -13.54 -13.27 2.09
CA THR A 43 -12.49 -13.79 1.19
C THR A 43 -13.01 -14.09 -0.22
N SER A 44 -14.21 -13.63 -0.58
CA SER A 44 -14.79 -13.91 -1.92
C SER A 44 -13.93 -13.34 -3.06
N LEU A 45 -13.07 -12.37 -2.80
CA LEU A 45 -12.04 -11.85 -3.73
C LEU A 45 -11.11 -12.96 -4.27
N LEU A 46 -10.77 -13.96 -3.44
CA LEU A 46 -9.90 -15.10 -3.79
C LEU A 46 -10.69 -16.39 -4.03
N GLY A 47 -12.01 -16.28 -4.09
CA GLY A 47 -12.87 -17.45 -4.21
C GLY A 47 -14.23 -17.13 -4.79
N THR A 48 -15.24 -17.58 -4.09
CA THR A 48 -16.64 -17.34 -4.40
C THR A 48 -17.34 -16.73 -3.21
N ARG A 49 -18.58 -16.28 -3.37
CA ARG A 49 -19.43 -15.81 -2.27
C ARG A 49 -19.42 -16.75 -1.05
N GLU A 50 -19.28 -18.05 -1.27
CA GLU A 50 -19.27 -19.05 -0.19
C GLU A 50 -18.05 -18.95 0.75
N HIS A 51 -16.98 -18.25 0.31
CA HIS A 51 -15.79 -17.97 1.13
C HIS A 51 -15.90 -16.65 1.93
N GLY A 52 -17.08 -16.06 1.96
CA GLY A 52 -17.40 -14.89 2.78
C GLY A 52 -17.45 -13.58 2.00
N GLU A 53 -18.59 -12.89 2.13
CA GLU A 53 -18.78 -11.51 1.65
C GLU A 53 -19.93 -10.82 2.39
N TRP A 54 -19.94 -9.50 2.34
CA TRP A 54 -21.07 -8.69 2.79
C TRP A 54 -21.56 -7.80 1.65
N SER A 55 -22.64 -8.20 1.00
CA SER A 55 -23.23 -7.44 -0.09
C SER A 55 -24.35 -6.52 0.40
N LEU A 56 -24.43 -5.33 -0.20
CA LEU A 56 -25.50 -4.36 -0.01
C LEU A 56 -25.74 -3.61 -1.31
N GLY A 57 -26.98 -3.59 -1.77
CA GLY A 57 -27.36 -2.91 -3.01
C GLY A 57 -28.85 -2.59 -3.06
N ILE A 58 -29.28 -1.96 -4.13
CA ILE A 58 -30.69 -1.59 -4.37
C ILE A 58 -31.33 -2.60 -5.30
N GLU A 59 -32.48 -3.17 -4.90
CA GLU A 59 -33.23 -4.13 -5.71
C GLU A 59 -33.67 -3.49 -7.02
N ASP A 60 -33.45 -4.20 -8.13
CA ASP A 60 -33.68 -3.71 -9.50
C ASP A 60 -32.95 -2.38 -9.83
N GLY A 61 -31.91 -2.04 -9.05
CA GLY A 61 -31.09 -0.86 -9.24
C GLY A 61 -29.80 -1.14 -10.01
N GLU A 62 -29.28 -0.10 -10.62
CA GLU A 62 -27.95 -0.07 -11.25
C GLU A 62 -27.10 1.04 -10.61
N VAL A 63 -25.78 0.84 -10.59
CA VAL A 63 -24.83 1.86 -10.15
C VAL A 63 -24.70 2.93 -11.24
N ALA A 64 -25.20 4.12 -10.94
CA ALA A 64 -25.16 5.25 -11.87
C ALA A 64 -23.82 6.01 -11.79
N GLU A 65 -23.24 6.08 -10.60
CA GLU A 65 -21.99 6.79 -10.33
C GLU A 65 -21.37 6.24 -9.05
N ARG A 66 -20.05 6.14 -8.99
CA ARG A 66 -19.32 5.98 -7.73
C ARG A 66 -18.11 6.91 -7.71
N ALA A 67 -17.85 7.49 -6.57
CA ALA A 67 -16.70 8.35 -6.32
C ALA A 67 -16.40 8.38 -4.84
N TYR A 68 -15.19 8.71 -4.45
CA TYR A 68 -14.93 9.08 -3.06
C TYR A 68 -15.43 10.49 -2.78
N LEU A 69 -15.88 10.73 -1.54
CA LEU A 69 -16.08 12.11 -1.10
C LEU A 69 -14.74 12.87 -1.22
N PRO A 70 -14.73 14.10 -1.76
CA PRO A 70 -13.50 14.85 -2.00
C PRO A 70 -12.56 14.88 -0.78
N GLY A 71 -11.30 14.52 -0.98
CA GLY A 71 -10.27 14.49 0.06
C GLY A 71 -10.41 13.36 1.08
N THR A 72 -11.05 12.23 0.74
CA THR A 72 -11.28 11.12 1.66
C THR A 72 -11.16 9.74 1.01
N LEU A 73 -11.20 8.67 1.85
CA LEU A 73 -11.49 7.28 1.44
C LEU A 73 -12.92 6.85 1.86
N VAL A 74 -13.87 7.77 1.87
CA VAL A 74 -15.31 7.49 2.04
C VAL A 74 -15.92 7.30 0.66
N LEU A 75 -16.35 6.07 0.35
CA LEU A 75 -16.95 5.75 -0.95
C LEU A 75 -18.42 6.19 -0.98
N ARG A 76 -18.78 6.93 -2.00
CA ARG A 76 -20.16 7.26 -2.35
C ARG A 76 -20.57 6.53 -3.62
N THR A 77 -21.64 5.74 -3.55
CA THR A 77 -22.23 5.05 -4.71
C THR A 77 -23.65 5.53 -4.91
N LEU A 78 -23.95 6.08 -6.06
CA LEU A 78 -25.31 6.49 -6.46
C LEU A 78 -25.98 5.36 -7.22
N TRP A 79 -27.11 4.92 -6.70
CA TRP A 79 -27.94 3.87 -7.29
C TRP A 79 -29.21 4.45 -7.89
N ARG A 80 -29.59 3.96 -9.07
CA ARG A 80 -30.86 4.28 -9.70
C ARG A 80 -31.66 3.01 -9.93
N SER A 81 -32.94 3.06 -9.58
CA SER A 81 -33.91 2.00 -9.84
C SER A 81 -35.15 2.60 -10.52
N PRO A 82 -36.03 1.78 -11.10
CA PRO A 82 -37.30 2.27 -11.66
C PRO A 82 -38.20 3.01 -10.67
N SER A 83 -38.03 2.76 -9.37
CA SER A 83 -38.87 3.30 -8.30
C SER A 83 -38.22 4.46 -7.52
N GLY A 84 -36.91 4.70 -7.64
CA GLY A 84 -36.24 5.75 -6.91
C GLY A 84 -34.72 5.79 -7.06
N GLU A 85 -34.11 6.72 -6.35
CA GLU A 85 -32.66 6.90 -6.29
C GLU A 85 -32.17 6.81 -4.84
N ALA A 86 -31.02 6.20 -4.62
CA ALA A 86 -30.37 6.12 -3.32
C ALA A 86 -28.86 6.38 -3.41
N GLU A 87 -28.34 6.97 -2.35
CA GLU A 87 -26.91 7.11 -2.09
C GLU A 87 -26.50 6.09 -1.04
N VAL A 88 -25.43 5.36 -1.31
CA VAL A 88 -24.75 4.48 -0.36
C VAL A 88 -23.41 5.10 -0.02
N LEU A 89 -23.13 5.27 1.28
CA LEU A 89 -21.85 5.72 1.80
C LEU A 89 -21.22 4.57 2.57
N ASP A 90 -20.14 4.02 2.02
CA ASP A 90 -19.33 2.96 2.61
C ASP A 90 -18.02 3.55 3.15
N PHE A 91 -17.70 3.29 4.41
CA PHE A 91 -16.49 3.81 5.04
C PHE A 91 -16.08 3.01 6.27
N MET A 92 -14.81 3.12 6.61
CA MET A 92 -14.25 2.64 7.87
C MET A 92 -13.95 3.86 8.74
N PRO A 93 -14.57 4.00 9.95
CA PRO A 93 -14.44 5.19 10.78
C PRO A 93 -13.01 5.46 11.22
N LEU A 94 -12.53 6.70 11.00
CA LEU A 94 -11.32 7.21 11.63
C LEU A 94 -11.69 7.84 12.98
N MET A 95 -10.97 7.41 14.01
CA MET A 95 -11.09 7.98 15.36
C MET A 95 -10.04 9.07 15.50
N ASP A 96 -10.44 10.31 15.80
CA ASP A 96 -9.51 11.42 16.02
C ASP A 96 -8.68 11.18 17.29
N ALA A 97 -7.42 11.66 17.27
CA ALA A 97 -6.52 11.61 18.43
C ALA A 97 -7.05 12.42 19.64
N ASP A 98 -8.01 13.32 19.41
CA ASP A 98 -8.62 14.18 20.42
C ASP A 98 -9.86 13.56 21.11
N GLY A 99 -10.10 12.25 20.92
CA GLY A 99 -11.07 11.51 21.76
C GLY A 99 -12.55 11.77 21.49
N VAL A 100 -12.95 12.39 20.38
CA VAL A 100 -14.36 12.41 19.98
C VAL A 100 -14.83 11.03 19.50
N GLY A 101 -13.86 10.15 19.18
CA GLY A 101 -14.09 8.70 19.04
C GLY A 101 -13.77 7.91 20.33
N ASP A 102 -13.10 8.50 21.28
CA ASP A 102 -12.73 7.91 22.59
C ASP A 102 -13.88 7.96 23.63
N THR A 103 -15.07 8.41 23.23
CA THR A 103 -16.29 8.27 24.04
C THR A 103 -16.77 6.82 24.16
N LEU A 104 -15.96 5.88 23.68
CA LEU A 104 -16.14 4.45 23.93
C LEU A 104 -15.29 4.01 25.14
N GLY A 105 -15.50 4.66 26.30
CA GLY A 105 -15.14 4.09 27.58
C GLY A 105 -13.92 4.65 28.30
N ASN A 106 -13.61 5.94 28.19
CA ASN A 106 -12.72 6.58 29.15
C ASN A 106 -13.49 7.56 30.05
N ASP A 107 -14.49 7.06 30.78
CA ASP A 107 -14.95 7.72 32.01
C ASP A 107 -13.86 7.57 33.08
N GLY A 108 -12.70 8.18 32.81
CA GLY A 108 -11.67 8.41 33.82
C GLY A 108 -12.26 9.31 34.90
N GLY A 109 -12.77 8.71 35.95
CA GLY A 109 -13.11 9.43 37.17
C GLY A 109 -11.90 10.21 37.69
N PRO A 110 -12.10 11.27 38.52
CA PRO A 110 -11.06 12.20 38.93
C PRO A 110 -9.92 11.59 39.77
N ASP A 111 -9.87 10.28 39.97
CA ASP A 111 -8.95 9.60 40.88
C ASP A 111 -7.78 8.84 40.21
N GLY A 112 -7.61 8.96 38.88
CA GLY A 112 -6.38 8.48 38.23
C GLY A 112 -6.06 6.98 38.35
N THR A 113 -7.02 6.14 38.79
CA THR A 113 -6.84 4.69 38.97
C THR A 113 -7.84 3.94 38.10
N GLY A 114 -7.50 3.75 36.84
CA GLY A 114 -8.29 2.93 35.92
C GLY A 114 -8.32 3.52 34.53
N ALA A 115 -7.21 3.46 33.79
CA ALA A 115 -7.30 3.43 32.34
C ALA A 115 -8.03 2.13 32.01
N SER A 116 -9.34 2.18 31.81
CA SER A 116 -10.05 1.16 31.08
C SER A 116 -9.47 1.24 29.67
N GLU A 117 -8.56 0.34 29.34
CA GLU A 117 -8.19 0.12 27.93
C GLU A 117 -9.50 -0.18 27.22
N ALA A 118 -10.00 0.78 26.43
CA ALA A 118 -11.13 0.56 25.56
C ALA A 118 -10.85 -0.70 24.76
N ALA A 119 -11.78 -1.67 24.80
CA ALA A 119 -11.56 -2.93 24.10
C ALA A 119 -11.26 -2.65 22.63
N PRO A 120 -10.23 -3.27 22.03
CA PRO A 120 -9.91 -3.05 20.62
C PRO A 120 -11.12 -3.37 19.76
N ARG A 121 -11.45 -2.47 18.84
CA ARG A 121 -12.56 -2.63 17.88
C ARG A 121 -12.14 -2.16 16.50
N ALA A 122 -12.77 -2.72 15.49
CA ALA A 122 -12.61 -2.27 14.11
C ALA A 122 -13.97 -2.28 13.40
N ASP A 123 -14.35 -1.14 12.86
CA ASP A 123 -15.69 -0.91 12.31
C ASP A 123 -15.68 -0.75 10.79
N VAL A 124 -16.72 -1.28 10.14
CA VAL A 124 -17.11 -0.96 8.78
C VAL A 124 -18.54 -0.44 8.79
N MET A 125 -18.75 0.76 8.24
CA MET A 125 -20.03 1.44 8.22
C MET A 125 -20.58 1.51 6.79
N ARG A 126 -21.90 1.28 6.67
CA ARG A 126 -22.65 1.43 5.42
C ARG A 126 -23.90 2.25 5.73
N LEU A 127 -24.02 3.43 5.10
CA LEU A 127 -25.14 4.34 5.28
C LEU A 127 -25.89 4.50 3.96
N VAL A 128 -27.16 4.17 3.92
CA VAL A 128 -28.04 4.34 2.76
C VAL A 128 -29.00 5.48 3.00
N ARG A 129 -29.11 6.39 2.04
CA ARG A 129 -30.06 7.50 2.03
C ARG A 129 -30.92 7.43 0.77
N CYS A 130 -32.23 7.36 0.90
CA CYS A 130 -33.15 7.46 -0.22
C CYS A 130 -33.26 8.92 -0.65
N LEU A 131 -32.80 9.25 -1.86
CA LEU A 131 -32.76 10.63 -2.38
C LEU A 131 -34.09 11.00 -3.07
N ALA A 132 -34.70 10.05 -3.77
CA ALA A 132 -35.94 10.27 -4.49
C ALA A 132 -36.76 8.97 -4.60
N GLY A 133 -38.08 9.10 -4.61
CA GLY A 133 -39.00 7.99 -4.79
C GLY A 133 -38.99 6.99 -3.61
N ARG A 134 -38.89 5.73 -3.92
CA ARG A 134 -38.82 4.61 -2.98
C ARG A 134 -37.79 3.60 -3.45
N VAL A 135 -36.98 3.10 -2.53
CA VAL A 135 -35.97 2.05 -2.82
C VAL A 135 -36.12 0.88 -1.84
N ARG A 136 -35.76 -0.31 -2.32
CA ARG A 136 -35.63 -1.50 -1.48
C ARG A 136 -34.13 -1.84 -1.40
N VAL A 137 -33.58 -1.69 -0.22
CA VAL A 137 -32.19 -2.05 0.09
C VAL A 137 -32.15 -3.54 0.37
N ARG A 138 -31.40 -4.31 -0.41
CA ARG A 138 -31.11 -5.73 -0.11
C ARG A 138 -29.71 -5.83 0.46
N GLN A 139 -29.56 -6.62 1.51
CA GLN A 139 -28.25 -7.00 2.00
C GLN A 139 -28.17 -8.49 2.27
N SER A 140 -26.94 -8.99 2.23
CA SER A 140 -26.62 -10.36 2.55
C SER A 140 -25.27 -10.43 3.23
N VAL A 141 -25.20 -11.13 4.35
CA VAL A 141 -23.96 -11.40 5.10
C VAL A 141 -23.67 -12.89 5.04
N PHE A 142 -22.64 -13.23 4.28
CA PHE A 142 -22.09 -14.57 4.22
C PHE A 142 -20.79 -14.58 5.01
N ALA A 143 -20.88 -14.80 6.34
CA ALA A 143 -19.71 -14.74 7.21
C ALA A 143 -18.91 -16.04 7.13
N ARG A 144 -17.62 -15.95 6.87
CA ARG A 144 -16.64 -17.04 6.94
C ARG A 144 -15.33 -16.45 7.44
N LEU A 145 -14.83 -17.01 8.52
CA LEU A 145 -13.59 -16.54 9.15
C LEU A 145 -12.41 -17.40 8.69
N ASP A 146 -11.20 -16.98 9.08
CA ASP A 146 -9.94 -17.67 8.77
C ASP A 146 -9.82 -18.00 7.27
N TYR A 147 -9.80 -16.95 6.45
CA TYR A 147 -9.69 -17.04 4.99
C TYR A 147 -10.80 -17.86 4.32
N GLY A 148 -12.01 -17.81 4.87
CA GLY A 148 -13.17 -18.52 4.31
C GLY A 148 -13.30 -19.98 4.72
N GLU A 149 -12.39 -20.51 5.55
CA GLU A 149 -12.37 -21.92 5.97
C GLU A 149 -13.34 -22.21 7.11
N VAL A 150 -13.49 -21.26 8.05
CA VAL A 150 -14.24 -21.49 9.28
C VAL A 150 -15.68 -20.97 9.18
N GLU A 151 -16.64 -21.88 9.34
CA GLU A 151 -18.05 -21.54 9.51
C GLU A 151 -18.31 -21.11 10.96
N PRO A 152 -18.71 -19.86 11.20
CA PRO A 152 -18.89 -19.33 12.55
C PRO A 152 -20.24 -19.77 13.15
N TRP A 153 -20.33 -19.68 14.47
CA TRP A 153 -21.62 -19.66 15.14
C TRP A 153 -22.25 -18.28 15.00
N VAL A 154 -23.52 -18.27 14.60
CA VAL A 154 -24.28 -17.04 14.43
C VAL A 154 -25.49 -17.05 15.32
N SER A 155 -25.70 -15.97 16.09
CA SER A 155 -26.82 -15.83 16.99
C SER A 155 -27.26 -14.36 17.09
N ARG A 156 -28.55 -14.14 17.34
CA ARG A 156 -29.07 -12.80 17.65
C ARG A 156 -28.82 -12.50 19.14
N GLN A 157 -28.26 -11.35 19.42
CA GLN A 157 -27.94 -10.87 20.77
C GLN A 157 -28.37 -9.40 20.92
N GLU A 158 -28.30 -8.88 22.15
CA GLU A 158 -28.51 -7.47 22.48
C GLU A 158 -27.18 -6.90 23.01
N ASP A 159 -26.85 -5.69 22.58
CA ASP A 159 -25.69 -4.95 23.08
C ASP A 159 -25.98 -4.25 24.42
N ALA A 160 -25.00 -3.46 24.92
CA ALA A 160 -25.13 -2.77 26.20
C ALA A 160 -26.26 -1.71 26.22
N ASP A 161 -26.65 -1.20 25.05
CA ASP A 161 -27.72 -0.22 24.90
C ASP A 161 -29.08 -0.87 24.65
N GLY A 162 -29.12 -2.22 24.57
CA GLY A 162 -30.33 -3.01 24.31
C GLY A 162 -30.69 -3.09 22.82
N GLU A 163 -29.80 -2.70 21.93
CA GLU A 163 -29.99 -2.83 20.49
C GLU A 163 -29.65 -4.25 20.01
N SER A 164 -30.52 -4.79 19.17
CA SER A 164 -30.35 -6.15 18.62
C SER A 164 -29.28 -6.17 17.54
N PHE A 165 -28.40 -7.17 17.57
CA PHE A 165 -27.38 -7.40 16.54
C PHE A 165 -27.19 -8.88 16.23
N LEU A 166 -26.59 -9.17 15.09
CA LEU A 166 -26.17 -10.52 14.71
C LEU A 166 -24.74 -10.75 15.17
N ALA A 167 -24.55 -11.61 16.19
CA ALA A 167 -23.23 -12.03 16.67
C ALA A 167 -22.72 -13.17 15.82
N VAL A 168 -21.51 -13.03 15.28
CA VAL A 168 -20.78 -14.02 14.48
C VAL A 168 -19.52 -14.38 15.22
N VAL A 169 -19.32 -15.62 15.67
CA VAL A 169 -18.23 -16.00 16.57
C VAL A 169 -17.52 -17.25 16.06
N ALA A 170 -16.17 -17.15 15.95
CA ALA A 170 -15.30 -18.30 15.69
C ALA A 170 -13.93 -18.11 16.35
N GLY A 171 -13.54 -19.06 17.19
CA GLY A 171 -12.25 -19.02 17.88
C GLY A 171 -12.12 -17.81 18.79
N GLY A 172 -11.08 -17.00 18.56
CA GLY A 172 -10.81 -15.76 19.28
C GLY A 172 -11.50 -14.52 18.72
N ASP A 173 -12.15 -14.64 17.57
CA ASP A 173 -12.72 -13.53 16.81
C ASP A 173 -14.24 -13.50 16.90
N ALA A 174 -14.79 -12.30 17.03
CA ALA A 174 -16.21 -12.07 16.97
C ALA A 174 -16.53 -10.83 16.11
N LEU A 175 -17.67 -10.90 15.39
CA LEU A 175 -18.21 -9.76 14.65
C LEU A 175 -19.61 -9.46 15.20
N ALA A 176 -19.91 -8.18 15.43
CA ALA A 176 -21.27 -7.70 15.69
C ALA A 176 -21.78 -7.00 14.43
N VAL A 177 -22.86 -7.50 13.84
CA VAL A 177 -23.51 -6.88 12.68
C VAL A 177 -24.80 -6.22 13.15
N HIS A 178 -24.76 -4.90 13.27
CA HIS A 178 -25.90 -4.06 13.64
C HIS A 178 -26.61 -3.53 12.40
N GLY A 179 -27.88 -3.25 12.51
CA GLY A 179 -28.72 -2.67 11.46
C GLY A 179 -30.07 -3.33 11.35
N PRO A 180 -30.87 -3.01 10.32
CA PRO A 180 -32.10 -3.70 10.02
C PRO A 180 -31.99 -5.22 10.00
N ASP A 181 -33.06 -5.90 10.42
CA ASP A 181 -33.07 -7.34 10.64
C ASP A 181 -32.60 -8.17 9.46
N LEU A 182 -31.79 -9.18 9.77
CA LEU A 182 -31.28 -10.22 8.87
C LEU A 182 -31.86 -11.57 9.27
N GLU A 183 -32.44 -12.30 8.33
CA GLU A 183 -32.99 -13.62 8.53
C GLU A 183 -32.08 -14.71 7.95
N PRO A 184 -31.95 -15.86 8.60
CA PRO A 184 -31.11 -16.95 8.10
C PRO A 184 -31.70 -17.56 6.82
N VAL A 185 -30.85 -17.72 5.80
CA VAL A 185 -31.20 -18.33 4.49
C VAL A 185 -29.99 -19.16 4.03
N ASP A 186 -30.15 -20.49 3.97
CA ASP A 186 -29.17 -21.42 3.37
C ASP A 186 -27.70 -21.16 3.76
N GLY A 187 -27.42 -21.03 5.07
CA GLY A 187 -26.06 -20.86 5.61
C GLY A 187 -25.49 -19.45 5.57
N HIS A 188 -26.32 -18.45 5.26
CA HIS A 188 -26.02 -17.02 5.35
C HIS A 188 -27.23 -16.24 5.89
N HIS A 189 -27.14 -14.91 5.98
CA HIS A 189 -28.22 -14.06 6.47
C HIS A 189 -28.58 -13.01 5.43
N GLU A 190 -29.86 -12.83 5.15
CA GLU A 190 -30.37 -11.84 4.21
C GLU A 190 -31.41 -10.93 4.86
N GLY A 191 -31.50 -9.69 4.35
CA GLY A 191 -32.52 -8.73 4.77
C GLY A 191 -32.90 -7.78 3.64
N THR A 192 -34.12 -7.23 3.76
CA THR A 192 -34.61 -6.20 2.84
C THR A 192 -35.24 -5.08 3.64
N THR A 193 -34.83 -3.84 3.36
CA THR A 193 -35.35 -2.64 4.02
C THR A 193 -35.92 -1.68 2.98
N GLU A 194 -37.16 -1.22 3.18
CA GLU A 194 -37.76 -0.19 2.30
C GLU A 194 -37.49 1.19 2.86
N LEU A 195 -37.06 2.12 1.99
CA LEU A 195 -36.84 3.52 2.31
C LEU A 195 -37.60 4.39 1.30
N VAL A 196 -38.22 5.48 1.81
CA VAL A 196 -38.79 6.51 0.95
C VAL A 196 -37.93 7.77 0.99
N ALA A 197 -38.12 8.65 0.03
CA ALA A 197 -37.34 9.90 -0.09
C ALA A 197 -37.21 10.64 1.25
N GLY A 198 -35.97 10.91 1.65
CA GLY A 198 -35.58 11.54 2.91
C GLY A 198 -35.31 10.59 4.07
N GLU A 199 -35.65 9.31 3.96
CA GLU A 199 -35.30 8.29 4.95
C GLU A 199 -33.90 7.72 4.71
N SER A 200 -33.30 7.18 5.80
CA SER A 200 -32.00 6.54 5.79
C SER A 200 -31.97 5.31 6.69
N ALA A 201 -31.08 4.38 6.37
CA ALA A 201 -30.75 3.23 7.22
C ALA A 201 -29.24 3.07 7.29
N GLN A 202 -28.75 2.57 8.42
CA GLN A 202 -27.33 2.31 8.63
C GLN A 202 -27.10 0.86 9.03
N TRP A 203 -25.94 0.35 8.64
CA TRP A 203 -25.39 -0.93 9.07
C TRP A 203 -23.97 -0.73 9.57
N CYS A 204 -23.60 -1.46 10.61
CA CYS A 204 -22.26 -1.47 11.18
C CYS A 204 -21.82 -2.89 11.41
N LEU A 205 -20.65 -3.26 10.89
CA LEU A 205 -19.95 -4.47 11.25
C LEU A 205 -18.79 -4.07 12.15
N THR A 206 -18.74 -4.61 13.37
CA THR A 206 -17.67 -4.35 14.34
C THR A 206 -16.98 -5.65 14.71
N TRP A 207 -15.65 -5.70 14.57
CA TRP A 207 -14.84 -6.76 15.15
C TRP A 207 -14.56 -6.46 16.62
N TYR A 208 -14.59 -7.51 17.46
CA TYR A 208 -14.19 -7.47 18.86
C TYR A 208 -13.67 -8.85 19.30
N PRO A 209 -12.82 -8.93 20.37
CA PRO A 209 -12.38 -10.21 20.90
C PRO A 209 -13.57 -11.05 21.40
N ALA A 210 -13.65 -12.33 21.01
CA ALA A 210 -14.79 -13.20 21.34
C ALA A 210 -15.04 -13.39 22.86
N TRP A 211 -14.05 -13.12 23.68
CA TRP A 211 -14.16 -13.13 25.17
C TRP A 211 -14.58 -11.76 25.74
N GLY A 212 -14.71 -10.73 24.90
CA GLY A 212 -15.14 -9.39 25.26
C GLY A 212 -16.65 -9.23 25.17
N MET A 213 -17.13 -8.04 25.56
CA MET A 213 -18.51 -7.63 25.31
C MET A 213 -18.59 -7.04 23.89
N ALA A 214 -19.68 -7.33 23.20
CA ALA A 214 -19.95 -6.69 21.92
C ALA A 214 -20.13 -5.18 22.11
N PRO A 215 -19.39 -4.34 21.36
CA PRO A 215 -19.55 -2.89 21.43
C PRO A 215 -20.83 -2.46 20.71
N SER A 216 -21.48 -1.42 21.20
CA SER A 216 -22.63 -0.81 20.52
C SER A 216 -22.20 -0.17 19.19
N ALA A 217 -23.11 -0.13 18.21
CA ALA A 217 -22.85 0.51 16.94
C ALA A 217 -22.83 2.05 17.08
N PRO A 218 -21.85 2.75 16.48
CA PRO A 218 -21.85 4.20 16.48
C PRO A 218 -22.95 4.74 15.54
N ARG A 219 -23.35 5.99 15.75
CA ARG A 219 -24.25 6.68 14.82
C ARG A 219 -23.50 7.06 13.56
N ALA A 220 -23.93 6.55 12.42
CA ALA A 220 -23.22 6.74 11.14
C ALA A 220 -23.00 8.24 10.80
N GLY A 221 -23.96 9.12 11.09
CA GLY A 221 -23.79 10.56 10.82
C GLY A 221 -22.61 11.18 11.59
N ASP A 222 -22.50 10.89 12.88
CA ASP A 222 -21.47 11.46 13.75
C ASP A 222 -20.07 10.97 13.35
N VAL A 223 -19.91 9.65 13.13
CA VAL A 223 -18.61 9.07 12.75
C VAL A 223 -18.25 9.37 11.30
N LEU A 224 -19.21 9.58 10.40
CA LEU A 224 -18.97 10.02 9.04
C LEU A 224 -18.34 11.42 9.01
N GLU A 225 -18.93 12.37 9.74
CA GLU A 225 -18.42 13.74 9.82
C GLU A 225 -17.01 13.79 10.43
N ALA A 226 -16.76 13.01 11.48
CA ALA A 226 -15.44 12.87 12.08
C ALA A 226 -14.44 12.28 11.09
N THR A 227 -14.80 11.19 10.42
CA THR A 227 -13.94 10.52 9.42
C THR A 227 -13.58 11.45 8.25
N VAL A 228 -14.56 12.18 7.70
CA VAL A 228 -14.33 13.16 6.63
C VAL A 228 -13.40 14.28 7.09
N ARG A 229 -13.61 14.79 8.31
CA ARG A 229 -12.77 15.84 8.91
C ARG A 229 -11.33 15.35 9.09
N SER A 230 -11.14 14.14 9.59
CA SER A 230 -9.83 13.54 9.83
C SER A 230 -9.04 13.37 8.54
N TRP A 231 -9.64 12.81 7.47
CA TRP A 231 -8.98 12.69 6.17
C TRP A 231 -8.57 14.04 5.57
N ARG A 232 -9.50 15.01 5.59
CA ARG A 232 -9.25 16.35 5.04
C ARG A 232 -8.22 17.12 5.86
N GLY A 233 -8.31 17.07 7.20
CA GLY A 233 -7.34 17.69 8.09
C GLY A 233 -5.93 17.19 7.80
N TRP A 234 -5.75 15.88 7.63
CA TRP A 234 -4.45 15.33 7.27
C TRP A 234 -3.94 15.82 5.91
N LEU A 235 -4.79 15.93 4.89
CA LEU A 235 -4.40 16.50 3.60
C LEU A 235 -4.03 17.98 3.69
N GLU A 236 -4.69 18.75 4.55
CA GLU A 236 -4.42 20.19 4.77
C GLU A 236 -3.06 20.42 5.46
N GLU A 237 -2.48 19.43 6.13
CA GLU A 237 -1.14 19.48 6.71
C GLU A 237 -0.03 19.48 5.64
N SER A 238 -0.35 19.12 4.40
CA SER A 238 0.59 19.15 3.29
C SER A 238 1.15 20.56 3.11
N THR A 239 2.48 20.69 3.15
CA THR A 239 3.18 21.96 2.94
C THR A 239 3.37 22.30 1.47
N ARG A 240 3.06 21.38 0.56
CA ARG A 240 3.06 21.64 -0.88
C ARG A 240 1.97 22.64 -1.18
N GLU A 241 2.30 23.69 -1.94
CA GLU A 241 1.26 24.57 -2.51
C GLU A 241 0.23 23.69 -3.18
N ALA A 242 -1.05 23.92 -2.86
CA ALA A 242 -2.14 23.19 -3.49
C ALA A 242 -1.89 23.19 -5.01
N PRO A 243 -1.97 22.02 -5.70
CA PRO A 243 -1.81 21.98 -7.14
C PRO A 243 -2.68 23.07 -7.73
N GLN A 244 -2.16 23.80 -8.72
CA GLN A 244 -2.97 24.81 -9.39
C GLN A 244 -4.25 24.12 -9.86
N ALA A 245 -5.39 24.81 -9.81
CA ALA A 245 -6.69 24.24 -10.16
C ALA A 245 -6.73 23.61 -11.57
N ASP A 246 -5.74 23.94 -12.40
CA ASP A 246 -5.56 23.45 -13.76
C ASP A 246 -4.48 22.33 -13.87
N ASP A 247 -3.90 21.83 -12.75
CA ASP A 247 -2.97 20.71 -12.80
C ASP A 247 -3.73 19.39 -13.02
N PRO A 248 -3.56 18.71 -14.17
CA PRO A 248 -4.29 17.49 -14.50
C PRO A 248 -3.95 16.31 -13.56
N LEU A 249 -2.84 16.40 -12.81
CA LEU A 249 -2.40 15.35 -11.88
C LEU A 249 -2.82 15.59 -10.42
N ALA A 250 -3.46 16.74 -10.13
CA ALA A 250 -3.80 17.14 -8.75
C ALA A 250 -4.62 16.09 -7.99
N ASP A 251 -5.71 15.62 -8.61
CA ASP A 251 -6.62 14.65 -8.00
C ASP A 251 -5.92 13.30 -7.80
N ARG A 252 -5.06 12.89 -8.72
CA ARG A 252 -4.31 11.65 -8.64
C ARG A 252 -3.21 11.67 -7.59
N VAL A 253 -2.51 12.78 -7.48
CA VAL A 253 -1.53 13.01 -6.40
C VAL A 253 -2.25 12.94 -5.05
N GLN A 254 -3.38 13.63 -4.91
CA GLN A 254 -4.18 13.59 -3.68
C GLN A 254 -4.67 12.17 -3.36
N ARG A 255 -5.18 11.43 -4.37
CA ARG A 255 -5.60 10.04 -4.22
C ARG A 255 -4.46 9.14 -3.78
N SER A 256 -3.29 9.28 -4.38
CA SER A 256 -2.11 8.48 -4.04
C SER A 256 -1.63 8.74 -2.61
N LEU A 257 -1.63 10.00 -2.16
CA LEU A 257 -1.35 10.35 -0.76
C LEU A 257 -2.34 9.69 0.21
N LEU A 258 -3.65 9.74 -0.11
CA LEU A 258 -4.69 9.10 0.71
C LEU A 258 -4.56 7.58 0.74
N VAL A 259 -4.17 6.94 -0.36
CA VAL A 259 -3.91 5.50 -0.40
C VAL A 259 -2.73 5.15 0.50
N LEU A 260 -1.59 5.83 0.38
CA LEU A 260 -0.42 5.60 1.25
C LEU A 260 -0.76 5.82 2.73
N LYS A 261 -1.52 6.88 3.05
CA LYS A 261 -2.02 7.10 4.41
C LYS A 261 -2.96 5.98 4.86
N GLY A 262 -3.85 5.52 3.98
CA GLY A 262 -4.79 4.42 4.23
C GLY A 262 -4.09 3.09 4.48
N LEU A 263 -2.94 2.83 3.86
CA LEU A 263 -2.10 1.64 4.04
C LEU A 263 -1.17 1.74 5.27
N THR A 264 -1.09 2.91 5.90
CA THR A 264 -0.29 3.11 7.11
C THR A 264 -1.06 2.64 8.34
N HIS A 265 -0.51 1.68 9.08
CA HIS A 265 -1.09 1.21 10.33
C HIS A 265 -0.85 2.21 11.46
N ARG A 266 -1.91 2.92 11.88
CA ARG A 266 -1.82 4.06 12.81
C ARG A 266 -1.20 3.72 14.17
N ALA A 267 -1.40 2.49 14.67
CA ALA A 267 -0.91 2.10 15.98
C ALA A 267 0.59 1.80 16.00
N THR A 268 1.16 1.38 14.86
CA THR A 268 2.57 0.97 14.80
C THR A 268 3.44 1.86 13.93
N GLY A 269 2.86 2.55 12.94
CA GLY A 269 3.57 3.33 11.94
C GLY A 269 4.04 2.52 10.73
N GLY A 270 3.86 1.19 10.71
CA GLY A 270 4.19 0.35 9.56
C GLY A 270 3.26 0.60 8.37
N ILE A 271 3.78 0.55 7.15
CA ILE A 271 3.00 0.68 5.91
C ILE A 271 3.00 -0.67 5.20
N VAL A 272 1.82 -1.26 4.97
CA VAL A 272 1.72 -2.51 4.20
C VAL A 272 1.89 -2.24 2.70
N ALA A 273 2.50 -3.17 1.97
CA ALA A 273 2.67 -3.04 0.52
C ALA A 273 1.32 -3.02 -0.21
N ALA A 274 0.36 -3.83 0.26
CA ALA A 274 -1.05 -3.78 -0.16
C ALA A 274 -1.94 -4.36 0.95
N PRO A 275 -3.26 -4.08 0.97
CA PRO A 275 -4.19 -4.65 1.95
C PRO A 275 -4.61 -6.07 1.58
N THR A 276 -4.17 -6.59 0.45
CA THR A 276 -4.55 -7.87 -0.16
C THR A 276 -3.41 -8.87 -0.18
N MET A 277 -3.76 -10.10 -0.46
CA MET A 277 -2.82 -11.19 -0.71
C MET A 277 -3.27 -11.99 -1.92
N SER A 278 -2.31 -12.66 -2.56
CA SER A 278 -2.53 -13.68 -3.60
C SER A 278 -3.45 -13.25 -4.76
N LEU A 279 -3.51 -11.95 -5.04
CA LEU A 279 -3.99 -11.48 -6.32
C LEU A 279 -2.89 -11.72 -7.37
N PRO A 280 -3.24 -12.28 -8.53
CA PRO A 280 -2.24 -12.76 -9.49
C PRO A 280 -1.56 -11.64 -10.27
N GLU A 281 -0.23 -11.72 -10.38
CA GLU A 281 0.57 -10.95 -11.34
C GLU A 281 0.35 -11.46 -12.78
N ASP A 282 0.14 -12.79 -12.91
CA ASP A 282 -0.21 -13.47 -14.16
C ASP A 282 -1.59 -14.12 -13.97
N ILE A 283 -2.63 -13.60 -14.65
CA ILE A 283 -4.02 -14.02 -14.48
C ILE A 283 -4.18 -15.49 -14.90
N GLY A 284 -4.55 -16.35 -13.96
CA GLY A 284 -4.61 -17.81 -14.11
C GLY A 284 -3.27 -18.51 -13.83
N GLY A 285 -2.25 -17.75 -13.49
CA GLY A 285 -0.88 -18.21 -13.22
C GLY A 285 -0.59 -18.51 -11.76
N VAL A 286 0.72 -18.60 -11.45
CA VAL A 286 1.24 -19.07 -10.16
C VAL A 286 1.92 -17.97 -9.34
N ARG A 287 2.03 -16.75 -9.85
CA ARG A 287 2.71 -15.62 -9.21
C ARG A 287 1.72 -14.88 -8.31
N ASN A 288 1.53 -15.38 -7.09
CA ASN A 288 0.50 -14.96 -6.15
C ASN A 288 1.10 -14.80 -4.76
N TRP A 289 1.31 -13.55 -4.28
CA TRP A 289 2.07 -13.26 -3.07
C TRP A 289 1.24 -12.54 -2.01
N ASP A 290 1.61 -12.71 -0.73
CA ASP A 290 0.99 -11.99 0.38
C ASP A 290 1.70 -10.65 0.61
N TYR A 291 1.01 -9.53 0.38
CA TYR A 291 1.53 -8.16 0.48
C TYR A 291 1.07 -7.39 1.72
N ARG A 292 0.43 -8.06 2.67
CA ARG A 292 -0.08 -7.44 3.89
C ARG A 292 0.98 -7.20 4.97
N TYR A 293 2.25 -7.25 4.58
CA TYR A 293 3.43 -7.02 5.42
C TYR A 293 4.13 -5.70 5.09
N VAL A 294 5.09 -5.34 5.93
CA VAL A 294 5.86 -4.11 5.85
C VAL A 294 7.23 -4.40 5.25
N TRP A 295 7.42 -4.13 3.97
CA TRP A 295 8.73 -4.14 3.32
C TRP A 295 9.50 -2.89 3.72
N LEU A 296 10.75 -3.06 4.17
CA LEU A 296 11.60 -1.93 4.55
C LEU A 296 11.88 -1.01 3.36
N ARG A 297 12.07 -1.57 2.18
CA ARG A 297 12.32 -0.85 0.93
C ARG A 297 11.13 0.02 0.52
N ASP A 298 9.96 -0.60 0.39
CA ASP A 298 8.74 0.04 -0.10
C ASP A 298 8.31 1.15 0.85
N THR A 299 8.36 0.85 2.15
CA THR A 299 8.00 1.82 3.18
C THR A 299 8.98 2.98 3.25
N ALA A 300 10.29 2.74 3.09
CA ALA A 300 11.29 3.80 3.05
C ALA A 300 11.07 4.75 1.86
N LEU A 301 10.73 4.21 0.69
CA LEU A 301 10.41 5.03 -0.49
C LEU A 301 9.07 5.79 -0.33
N ALA A 302 8.06 5.15 0.28
CA ALA A 302 6.79 5.82 0.59
C ALA A 302 6.99 6.98 1.58
N LEU A 303 7.89 6.80 2.54
CA LEU A 303 8.28 7.84 3.48
C LEU A 303 8.91 9.04 2.79
N GLU A 304 9.85 8.84 1.87
CA GLU A 304 10.45 9.92 1.10
C GLU A 304 9.39 10.72 0.34
N ALA A 305 8.41 10.03 -0.28
CA ALA A 305 7.30 10.67 -0.97
C ALA A 305 6.40 11.47 0.00
N LEU A 306 6.06 10.92 1.16
CA LEU A 306 5.27 11.61 2.19
C LEU A 306 6.01 12.84 2.74
N LEU A 307 7.32 12.74 2.97
CA LEU A 307 8.15 13.87 3.42
C LEU A 307 8.21 14.98 2.37
N ALA A 308 8.31 14.65 1.09
CA ALA A 308 8.29 15.62 -0.01
C ALA A 308 6.97 16.44 -0.04
N HIS A 309 5.90 15.86 0.50
CA HIS A 309 4.59 16.51 0.64
C HIS A 309 4.33 17.10 2.05
N GLY A 310 5.33 17.09 2.97
CA GLY A 310 5.26 17.73 4.28
C GLY A 310 4.71 16.87 5.42
N HIS A 311 4.41 15.59 5.18
CA HIS A 311 3.86 14.68 6.19
C HIS A 311 4.94 14.09 7.11
N VAL A 312 5.53 14.93 7.97
CA VAL A 312 6.68 14.57 8.83
C VAL A 312 6.28 13.63 9.97
N GLU A 313 5.07 13.77 10.52
CA GLU A 313 4.62 12.97 11.67
C GLU A 313 4.54 11.47 11.32
N GLY A 314 3.94 11.13 10.18
CA GLY A 314 3.89 9.75 9.68
C GLY A 314 5.27 9.14 9.47
N ALA A 315 6.21 9.94 8.98
CA ALA A 315 7.59 9.56 8.78
C ALA A 315 8.33 9.28 10.10
N THR A 316 8.06 10.05 11.13
CA THR A 316 8.60 9.83 12.48
C THR A 316 8.05 8.54 13.09
N ALA A 317 6.75 8.30 12.99
CA ALA A 317 6.11 7.08 13.47
C ALA A 317 6.69 5.81 12.81
N TRP A 318 6.98 5.88 11.50
CA TRP A 318 7.66 4.79 10.80
C TRP A 318 9.09 4.56 11.30
N ARG A 319 9.89 5.62 11.50
CA ARG A 319 11.23 5.48 12.08
C ARG A 319 11.17 4.75 13.43
N ASP A 320 10.23 5.14 14.28
CA ASP A 320 10.07 4.52 15.59
C ASP A 320 9.60 3.05 15.48
N TRP A 321 8.77 2.74 14.49
CA TRP A 321 8.43 1.36 14.14
C TRP A 321 9.66 0.57 13.70
N LEU A 322 10.47 1.13 12.77
CA LEU A 322 11.71 0.51 12.28
C LEU A 322 12.67 0.20 13.43
N LEU A 323 12.90 1.18 14.31
CA LEU A 323 13.77 0.99 15.47
C LEU A 323 13.30 -0.18 16.36
N ARG A 324 12.00 -0.34 16.57
CA ARG A 324 11.43 -1.48 17.32
C ARG A 324 11.57 -2.80 16.57
N ALA A 325 11.28 -2.82 15.27
CA ALA A 325 11.29 -4.05 14.46
C ALA A 325 12.69 -4.69 14.38
N ILE A 326 13.75 -3.85 14.32
CA ILE A 326 15.14 -4.32 14.23
C ILE A 326 15.92 -4.25 15.56
N ALA A 327 15.24 -3.83 16.65
CA ALA A 327 15.84 -3.80 17.98
C ALA A 327 16.30 -5.19 18.42
N GLY A 328 17.49 -5.27 19.03
CA GLY A 328 18.08 -6.50 19.56
C GLY A 328 18.92 -7.29 18.54
N GLU A 329 18.57 -7.25 17.24
CA GLU A 329 19.29 -8.00 16.19
C GLU A 329 19.56 -7.18 14.91
N PRO A 330 20.20 -6.00 15.01
CA PRO A 330 20.45 -5.16 13.84
C PRO A 330 21.42 -5.79 12.81
N HIS A 331 22.04 -6.91 13.18
CA HIS A 331 22.88 -7.71 12.26
C HIS A 331 22.09 -8.68 11.40
N GLU A 332 20.78 -8.87 11.67
CA GLU A 332 19.90 -9.79 10.97
C GLU A 332 18.66 -9.06 10.43
N VAL A 333 18.85 -7.86 9.89
CA VAL A 333 17.75 -7.13 9.24
C VAL A 333 17.18 -7.95 8.11
N GLN A 334 15.86 -8.18 8.17
CA GLN A 334 15.09 -8.85 7.10
C GLN A 334 14.61 -7.85 6.06
N VAL A 335 14.14 -8.35 4.95
CA VAL A 335 13.52 -7.56 3.87
C VAL A 335 12.21 -6.95 4.33
N MET A 336 11.43 -7.73 5.11
CA MET A 336 10.09 -7.37 5.57
C MET A 336 9.81 -7.88 6.98
N TYR A 337 8.76 -7.34 7.57
CA TYR A 337 8.25 -7.66 8.91
C TYR A 337 6.73 -7.63 8.93
N THR A 338 6.10 -8.25 9.95
CA THR A 338 4.68 -8.02 10.23
C THR A 338 4.46 -6.58 10.71
N LEU A 339 3.22 -6.14 10.77
CA LEU A 339 2.88 -4.81 11.33
C LEU A 339 3.37 -4.61 12.76
N SER A 340 3.43 -5.68 13.56
CA SER A 340 3.97 -5.65 14.92
C SER A 340 5.50 -5.63 15.00
N GLY A 341 6.20 -5.84 13.87
CA GLY A 341 7.65 -5.97 13.81
C GLY A 341 8.15 -7.40 14.05
N GLU A 342 7.27 -8.40 13.95
CA GLU A 342 7.64 -9.82 14.06
C GLU A 342 8.33 -10.28 12.78
N ARG A 343 9.25 -11.26 12.92
CA ARG A 343 10.12 -11.75 11.85
C ARG A 343 9.63 -13.02 11.17
N HIS A 344 8.68 -13.73 11.80
CA HIS A 344 8.28 -15.05 11.35
C HIS A 344 6.95 -14.98 10.61
N MET A 345 7.02 -15.14 9.30
CA MET A 345 5.87 -15.13 8.39
C MET A 345 6.00 -16.24 7.34
N PRO A 346 5.95 -17.52 7.78
CA PRO A 346 6.16 -18.66 6.89
C PRO A 346 5.09 -18.72 5.80
N GLU A 347 5.55 -18.98 4.60
CA GLU A 347 4.69 -19.17 3.44
C GLU A 347 3.87 -20.46 3.59
N ARG A 348 2.55 -20.36 3.43
CA ARG A 348 1.60 -21.47 3.56
C ARG A 348 0.51 -21.37 2.50
N GLU A 349 0.25 -22.45 1.80
CA GLU A 349 -0.84 -22.53 0.82
C GLU A 349 -2.21 -22.73 1.50
N LEU A 350 -3.24 -22.10 0.95
CA LEU A 350 -4.65 -22.25 1.30
C LEU A 350 -5.36 -23.06 0.20
N GLU A 351 -5.25 -24.40 0.29
CA GLU A 351 -5.69 -25.33 -0.77
C GLU A 351 -7.20 -25.26 -1.05
N HIS A 352 -8.02 -24.81 -0.08
CA HIS A 352 -9.48 -24.69 -0.20
C HIS A 352 -9.92 -23.50 -1.08
N LEU A 353 -9.05 -22.52 -1.32
CA LEU A 353 -9.35 -21.35 -2.15
C LEU A 353 -8.97 -21.60 -3.62
N PRO A 354 -9.85 -21.27 -4.57
CA PRO A 354 -9.52 -21.38 -6.00
C PRO A 354 -8.56 -20.31 -6.50
N GLY A 355 -8.40 -19.21 -5.77
CA GLY A 355 -7.68 -18.01 -6.20
C GLY A 355 -8.52 -17.09 -7.10
N HIS A 356 -8.08 -15.84 -7.25
CA HIS A 356 -8.73 -14.90 -8.16
C HIS A 356 -8.56 -15.35 -9.60
N ALA A 357 -9.66 -15.45 -10.35
CA ALA A 357 -9.68 -15.98 -11.71
C ALA A 357 -8.98 -17.35 -11.86
N ASP A 358 -9.19 -18.24 -10.86
CA ASP A 358 -8.58 -19.58 -10.78
C ASP A 358 -7.03 -19.58 -10.69
N SER A 359 -6.41 -18.49 -10.28
CA SER A 359 -4.95 -18.34 -10.10
C SER A 359 -4.50 -19.01 -8.80
N ARG A 360 -3.65 -20.02 -8.90
CA ARG A 360 -3.14 -20.82 -7.77
C ARG A 360 -1.62 -20.86 -7.75
N PRO A 361 -1.00 -21.06 -6.56
CA PRO A 361 -1.60 -21.24 -5.23
C PRO A 361 -2.12 -19.94 -4.62
N VAL A 362 -3.06 -20.03 -3.66
CA VAL A 362 -3.36 -18.94 -2.73
C VAL A 362 -2.45 -19.09 -1.53
N VAL A 363 -1.68 -18.06 -1.20
CA VAL A 363 -0.58 -18.14 -0.23
C VAL A 363 -0.76 -17.11 0.88
N VAL A 364 -0.51 -17.51 2.12
CA VAL A 364 -0.36 -16.63 3.30
C VAL A 364 1.09 -16.69 3.75
N GLY A 365 1.64 -15.56 4.17
CA GLY A 365 3.06 -15.45 4.46
C GLY A 365 3.85 -15.13 3.19
N ASN A 366 5.15 -14.86 3.34
CA ASN A 366 6.01 -14.55 2.20
C ASN A 366 7.44 -15.03 2.43
N GLY A 367 7.91 -15.94 1.57
CA GLY A 367 9.23 -16.57 1.67
C GLY A 367 10.39 -15.62 1.32
N ALA A 368 10.14 -14.44 0.76
CA ALA A 368 11.18 -13.43 0.53
C ALA A 368 11.71 -12.84 1.86
N ALA A 369 10.98 -13.02 2.97
CA ALA A 369 11.44 -12.58 4.30
C ALA A 369 12.82 -13.15 4.70
N ASP A 370 13.17 -14.35 4.22
CA ASP A 370 14.43 -15.03 4.52
C ASP A 370 15.56 -14.67 3.52
N GLN A 371 15.30 -13.85 2.51
CA GLN A 371 16.29 -13.47 1.50
C GLN A 371 17.27 -12.41 2.00
N TRP A 372 18.50 -12.46 1.47
CA TRP A 372 19.41 -11.34 1.50
C TRP A 372 19.21 -10.49 0.23
N GLN A 373 18.89 -9.21 0.44
CA GLN A 373 18.73 -8.20 -0.62
C GLN A 373 19.61 -7.00 -0.30
N ALA A 374 20.59 -6.72 -1.15
CA ALA A 374 21.62 -5.71 -0.92
C ALA A 374 21.09 -4.26 -0.95
N ASP A 375 19.92 -4.03 -1.55
CA ASP A 375 19.31 -2.71 -1.70
C ASP A 375 18.60 -2.20 -0.45
N VAL A 376 18.12 -3.10 0.43
CA VAL A 376 17.26 -2.76 1.58
C VAL A 376 17.93 -1.73 2.50
N ILE A 377 19.17 -2.01 2.94
CA ILE A 377 19.86 -1.13 3.89
C ILE A 377 20.11 0.25 3.28
N GLY A 378 20.50 0.29 2.00
CA GLY A 378 20.72 1.55 1.30
C GLY A 378 19.45 2.40 1.23
N THR A 379 18.33 1.78 0.94
CA THR A 379 17.04 2.46 0.87
C THR A 379 16.60 2.98 2.24
N VAL A 380 16.74 2.20 3.30
CA VAL A 380 16.50 2.64 4.69
C VAL A 380 17.40 3.82 5.07
N MET A 381 18.70 3.78 4.75
CA MET A 381 19.63 4.86 5.06
C MET A 381 19.30 6.16 4.30
N MET A 382 18.77 6.05 3.07
CA MET A 382 18.30 7.20 2.30
C MET A 382 17.08 7.85 2.99
N ALA A 383 16.09 7.06 3.40
CA ALA A 383 14.90 7.56 4.09
C ALA A 383 15.23 8.21 5.45
N LEU A 384 16.13 7.60 6.24
CA LEU A 384 16.62 8.19 7.51
C LEU A 384 17.41 9.49 7.28
N CYS A 385 18.14 9.59 6.15
CA CYS A 385 18.79 10.84 5.75
C CYS A 385 17.74 11.90 5.40
N ALA A 386 16.73 11.57 4.61
CA ALA A 386 15.65 12.49 4.25
C ALA A 386 14.88 13.01 5.48
N LEU A 387 14.62 12.16 6.48
CA LEU A 387 14.05 12.58 7.78
C LEU A 387 14.92 13.62 8.48
N ARG A 388 16.24 13.38 8.53
CA ARG A 388 17.20 14.29 9.16
C ARG A 388 17.27 15.62 8.42
N ASP A 389 17.28 15.59 7.08
CA ASP A 389 17.30 16.77 6.24
C ASP A 389 16.00 17.58 6.38
N ALA A 390 14.86 16.92 6.65
CA ALA A 390 13.59 17.55 7.02
C ALA A 390 13.57 18.12 8.46
N GLY A 391 14.68 18.01 9.21
CA GLY A 391 14.82 18.59 10.55
C GLY A 391 14.29 17.71 11.69
N VAL A 392 13.94 16.45 11.44
CA VAL A 392 13.56 15.51 12.50
C VAL A 392 14.81 15.15 13.33
N PRO A 393 14.80 15.41 14.65
CA PRO A 393 15.98 15.15 15.47
C PRO A 393 16.25 13.65 15.61
N GLU A 394 17.53 13.30 15.67
CA GLU A 394 17.95 11.96 16.04
C GLU A 394 17.63 11.70 17.52
N ASP A 395 17.22 10.47 17.81
CA ASP A 395 17.18 9.97 19.18
C ASP A 395 18.48 9.22 19.55
N GLU A 396 18.57 8.77 20.78
CA GLU A 396 19.75 8.07 21.27
C GLU A 396 19.99 6.70 20.62
N TRP A 397 18.98 6.11 19.96
CA TRP A 397 19.02 4.77 19.35
C TRP A 397 19.22 4.80 17.84
N SER A 398 18.69 5.82 17.16
CA SER A 398 18.64 5.90 15.71
C SER A 398 20.03 5.93 15.06
N TRP A 399 20.93 6.80 15.51
CA TRP A 399 22.28 6.86 14.94
C TRP A 399 23.15 5.64 15.24
N PRO A 400 23.21 5.11 16.48
CA PRO A 400 23.90 3.83 16.73
C PRO A 400 23.41 2.69 15.86
N LEU A 401 22.08 2.60 15.60
CA LEU A 401 21.51 1.62 14.69
C LEU A 401 22.01 1.81 13.26
N GLN A 402 21.98 3.04 12.72
CA GLN A 402 22.48 3.34 11.38
C GLN A 402 23.93 2.90 11.20
N LYS A 403 24.77 3.09 12.20
CA LYS A 403 26.16 2.57 12.17
C LYS A 403 26.22 1.04 12.06
N ARG A 404 25.32 0.32 12.74
CA ARG A 404 25.23 -1.15 12.63
C ARG A 404 24.76 -1.58 11.23
N LEU A 405 23.83 -0.83 10.62
CA LEU A 405 23.41 -1.08 9.24
C LEU A 405 24.57 -0.89 8.25
N VAL A 406 25.37 0.15 8.43
CA VAL A 406 26.59 0.37 7.62
C VAL A 406 27.63 -0.74 7.83
N GLU A 407 27.86 -1.20 9.07
CA GLU A 407 28.73 -2.35 9.37
C GLU A 407 28.25 -3.62 8.64
N ARG A 408 26.93 -3.86 8.58
CA ARG A 408 26.36 -4.98 7.84
C ARG A 408 26.59 -4.86 6.33
N VAL A 409 26.42 -3.67 5.74
CA VAL A 409 26.75 -3.43 4.33
C VAL A 409 28.22 -3.81 4.04
N VAL A 410 29.14 -3.39 4.90
CA VAL A 410 30.56 -3.71 4.75
C VAL A 410 30.82 -5.21 4.89
N ALA A 411 30.17 -5.89 5.85
CA ALA A 411 30.35 -7.31 6.10
C ALA A 411 29.85 -8.18 4.93
N HIS A 412 28.76 -7.80 4.28
CA HIS A 412 28.14 -8.54 3.17
C HIS A 412 28.51 -7.99 1.78
N ARG A 413 29.55 -7.15 1.70
CA ARG A 413 29.94 -6.52 0.44
C ARG A 413 30.30 -7.52 -0.66
N GLU A 414 30.82 -8.67 -0.32
CA GLU A 414 31.28 -9.70 -1.26
C GLU A 414 30.24 -10.82 -1.46
N ASP A 415 29.05 -10.69 -0.85
CA ASP A 415 28.01 -11.68 -0.97
C ASP A 415 27.09 -11.34 -2.15
N PRO A 416 26.69 -12.35 -2.96
CA PRO A 416 25.62 -12.19 -3.92
C PRO A 416 24.28 -12.11 -3.21
N ASP A 417 23.27 -11.55 -3.87
CA ASP A 417 21.94 -11.29 -3.31
C ASP A 417 20.81 -11.69 -4.28
N HIS A 418 19.55 -11.54 -3.85
CA HIS A 418 18.37 -11.90 -4.65
C HIS A 418 17.80 -10.70 -5.44
N GLY A 419 18.39 -9.51 -5.29
CA GLY A 419 17.96 -8.28 -5.96
C GLY A 419 16.64 -7.71 -5.45
N LEU A 420 16.29 -6.54 -5.96
CA LEU A 420 15.06 -5.81 -5.67
C LEU A 420 13.80 -6.64 -5.98
N TRP A 421 13.86 -7.47 -7.00
CA TRP A 421 12.74 -8.24 -7.52
C TRP A 421 12.51 -9.59 -6.81
N GLU A 422 13.27 -9.85 -5.72
CA GLU A 422 13.08 -11.05 -4.88
C GLU A 422 13.24 -12.36 -5.65
N MET A 423 14.23 -12.38 -6.58
CA MET A 423 14.47 -13.53 -7.46
C MET A 423 14.49 -14.83 -6.66
N ARG A 424 13.79 -15.86 -7.14
CA ARG A 424 13.77 -17.21 -6.56
C ARG A 424 14.88 -18.10 -7.15
N GLY A 425 15.63 -17.58 -8.14
CA GLY A 425 16.80 -18.22 -8.73
C GLY A 425 18.06 -18.12 -7.87
N GLU A 426 19.21 -18.45 -8.46
CA GLU A 426 20.51 -18.35 -7.76
C GLU A 426 20.87 -16.89 -7.47
N PRO A 427 21.41 -16.59 -6.27
CA PRO A 427 21.85 -15.24 -5.92
C PRO A 427 22.93 -14.71 -6.88
N ALA A 428 22.87 -13.42 -7.20
CA ALA A 428 23.81 -12.76 -8.11
C ALA A 428 24.24 -11.38 -7.58
N PHE A 429 25.21 -10.74 -8.22
CA PHE A 429 25.59 -9.37 -7.90
C PHE A 429 24.73 -8.39 -8.71
N PHE A 430 23.58 -7.99 -8.15
CA PHE A 430 22.68 -7.04 -8.80
C PHE A 430 23.25 -5.63 -8.73
N THR A 431 23.37 -4.97 -9.89
CA THR A 431 23.97 -3.63 -10.01
C THR A 431 23.21 -2.60 -9.16
N HIS A 432 21.88 -2.63 -9.17
CA HIS A 432 21.05 -1.75 -8.33
C HIS A 432 21.34 -1.96 -6.83
N GLY A 433 21.39 -3.20 -6.35
CA GLY A 433 21.70 -3.52 -4.96
C GLY A 433 23.09 -2.98 -4.56
N ARG A 434 24.10 -3.13 -5.44
CA ARG A 434 25.45 -2.58 -5.22
C ARG A 434 25.45 -1.04 -5.12
N VAL A 435 24.65 -0.36 -5.98
CA VAL A 435 24.50 1.11 -5.91
C VAL A 435 23.82 1.51 -4.60
N LYS A 436 22.84 0.77 -4.11
CA LYS A 436 22.21 1.03 -2.81
C LYS A 436 23.19 0.81 -1.63
N MET A 437 24.05 -0.21 -1.69
CA MET A 437 25.14 -0.37 -0.70
C MET A 437 26.09 0.83 -0.70
N TRP A 438 26.43 1.35 -1.88
CA TRP A 438 27.20 2.59 -2.02
C TRP A 438 26.45 3.76 -1.36
N ALA A 439 25.14 3.89 -1.61
CA ALA A 439 24.32 4.96 -1.05
C ALA A 439 24.26 4.89 0.49
N ALA A 440 24.23 3.71 1.10
CA ALA A 440 24.27 3.56 2.55
C ALA A 440 25.51 4.20 3.17
N LEU A 441 26.69 3.95 2.59
CA LEU A 441 27.96 4.51 3.02
C LEU A 441 28.01 6.04 2.79
N ASP A 442 27.52 6.49 1.63
CA ASP A 442 27.48 7.91 1.28
C ASP A 442 26.57 8.70 2.22
N ARG A 443 25.36 8.16 2.54
CA ARG A 443 24.43 8.80 3.49
C ARG A 443 24.99 8.84 4.92
N ALA A 444 25.72 7.82 5.35
CA ALA A 444 26.41 7.86 6.64
C ALA A 444 27.48 8.94 6.70
N LEU A 445 28.29 9.09 5.67
CA LEU A 445 29.30 10.16 5.55
C LEU A 445 28.65 11.55 5.49
N HIS A 446 27.54 11.67 4.73
CA HIS A 446 26.75 12.91 4.67
C HIS A 446 26.21 13.30 6.05
N ALA A 447 25.69 12.35 6.81
CA ALA A 447 25.19 12.58 8.18
C ALA A 447 26.28 13.16 9.09
N VAL A 448 27.49 12.60 9.04
CA VAL A 448 28.64 13.11 9.83
C VAL A 448 29.03 14.50 9.37
N ALA A 449 29.16 14.72 8.05
CA ALA A 449 29.67 15.98 7.50
C ALA A 449 28.67 17.14 7.64
N THR A 450 27.38 16.90 7.45
CA THR A 450 26.33 17.93 7.36
C THR A 450 25.62 18.14 8.69
N HIS A 451 25.31 17.05 9.41
CA HIS A 451 24.52 17.09 10.65
C HIS A 451 25.36 16.90 11.92
N GLY A 452 26.66 16.61 11.78
CA GLY A 452 27.58 16.51 12.91
C GLY A 452 27.33 15.34 13.85
N VAL A 453 26.69 14.26 13.34
CA VAL A 453 26.47 13.04 14.16
C VAL A 453 27.81 12.38 14.50
N PRO A 454 27.96 11.74 15.68
CA PRO A 454 29.27 11.32 16.16
C PRO A 454 29.81 10.09 15.41
N ALA A 455 30.99 10.23 14.82
CA ALA A 455 31.78 9.14 14.27
C ALA A 455 33.27 9.37 14.57
N THR A 456 34.03 8.29 14.68
CA THR A 456 35.51 8.37 14.83
C THR A 456 36.15 8.56 13.47
N GLU A 457 37.38 9.13 13.45
CA GLU A 457 38.16 9.23 12.20
C GLU A 457 38.41 7.87 11.53
N ALA A 458 38.52 6.79 12.33
CA ALA A 458 38.69 5.44 11.80
C ALA A 458 37.42 4.92 11.10
N GLU A 459 36.23 5.22 11.64
CA GLU A 459 34.95 4.85 11.03
C GLU A 459 34.76 5.61 9.70
N THR A 460 34.91 6.93 9.70
CA THR A 460 34.76 7.76 8.49
C THR A 460 35.74 7.34 7.39
N ALA A 461 37.02 7.16 7.74
CA ALA A 461 38.04 6.71 6.77
C ALA A 461 37.73 5.28 6.21
N ALA A 462 37.16 4.40 7.03
CA ALA A 462 36.72 3.08 6.56
C ALA A 462 35.54 3.19 5.59
N TRP A 463 34.52 4.01 5.94
CA TRP A 463 33.33 4.21 5.08
C TRP A 463 33.69 4.88 3.75
N GLU A 464 34.56 5.90 3.76
CA GLU A 464 35.09 6.53 2.54
C GLU A 464 35.77 5.50 1.62
N ARG A 465 36.68 4.69 2.17
CA ARG A 465 37.36 3.66 1.40
C ARG A 465 36.39 2.65 0.78
N HIS A 466 35.44 2.11 1.58
CA HIS A 466 34.49 1.12 1.06
C HIS A 466 33.52 1.73 0.05
N ARG A 467 33.10 2.99 0.24
CA ARG A 467 32.28 3.72 -0.73
C ARG A 467 33.01 3.89 -2.07
N ASP A 468 34.26 4.30 -2.02
CA ASP A 468 35.07 4.56 -3.22
C ASP A 468 35.42 3.26 -3.96
N GLU A 469 35.73 2.19 -3.22
CA GLU A 469 35.94 0.84 -3.78
C GLU A 469 34.65 0.30 -4.45
N LEU A 470 33.47 0.44 -3.82
CA LEU A 470 32.21 0.06 -4.42
C LEU A 470 31.91 0.88 -5.68
N ARG A 471 32.19 2.19 -5.67
CA ARG A 471 32.02 3.03 -6.86
C ARG A 471 32.88 2.54 -8.03
N GLU A 472 34.14 2.23 -7.80
CA GLU A 472 35.04 1.70 -8.82
C GLU A 472 34.57 0.34 -9.32
N GLU A 473 34.16 -0.55 -8.42
CA GLU A 473 33.63 -1.88 -8.73
C GLU A 473 32.38 -1.79 -9.62
N ILE A 474 31.38 -0.97 -9.22
CA ILE A 474 30.13 -0.81 -9.97
C ILE A 474 30.43 -0.26 -11.38
N LEU A 475 31.27 0.75 -11.50
CA LEU A 475 31.63 1.36 -12.79
C LEU A 475 32.45 0.44 -13.69
N THR A 476 33.15 -0.55 -13.12
CA THR A 476 33.96 -1.51 -13.86
C THR A 476 33.21 -2.77 -14.24
N ARG A 477 32.35 -3.31 -13.34
CA ARG A 477 31.71 -4.61 -13.49
C ARG A 477 30.23 -4.51 -13.82
N GLY A 478 29.57 -3.42 -13.43
CA GLY A 478 28.12 -3.20 -13.65
C GLY A 478 27.80 -2.43 -14.92
N VAL A 479 28.82 -2.05 -15.72
CA VAL A 479 28.64 -1.34 -17.00
C VAL A 479 29.08 -2.23 -18.15
N HIS A 480 28.19 -2.44 -19.12
CA HIS A 480 28.47 -3.17 -20.34
C HIS A 480 29.42 -2.41 -21.27
N ALA A 481 30.07 -3.11 -22.19
CA ALA A 481 31.01 -2.53 -23.18
C ALA A 481 30.35 -1.43 -24.05
N ASP A 482 29.04 -1.51 -24.28
CA ASP A 482 28.25 -0.50 -24.99
C ASP A 482 27.87 0.72 -24.14
N GLY A 483 28.27 0.75 -22.85
CA GLY A 483 28.17 1.88 -21.97
C GLY A 483 26.88 1.96 -21.12
N HIS A 484 25.98 0.99 -21.19
CA HIS A 484 24.79 0.91 -20.31
C HIS A 484 25.09 0.09 -19.05
N PHE A 485 24.35 0.33 -17.96
CA PHE A 485 24.35 -0.53 -16.79
C PHE A 485 23.62 -1.84 -17.08
N THR A 486 24.08 -2.94 -16.47
CA THR A 486 23.47 -4.27 -16.57
C THR A 486 22.76 -4.66 -15.27
N GLN A 487 21.75 -5.51 -15.36
CA GLN A 487 21.00 -6.02 -14.20
C GLN A 487 21.94 -6.64 -13.17
N THR A 488 22.80 -7.56 -13.60
CA THR A 488 23.79 -8.23 -12.76
C THR A 488 25.18 -8.14 -13.40
N TYR A 489 26.21 -8.25 -12.58
CA TYR A 489 27.59 -8.27 -13.06
C TYR A 489 27.85 -9.43 -14.03
N GLY A 490 28.38 -9.11 -15.19
CA GLY A 490 28.72 -10.08 -16.21
C GLY A 490 27.53 -10.55 -17.07
N SER A 491 26.37 -9.94 -16.92
CA SER A 491 25.19 -10.11 -17.77
C SER A 491 25.14 -9.03 -18.84
N ASP A 492 24.38 -9.30 -19.92
CA ASP A 492 24.02 -8.29 -20.93
C ASP A 492 22.59 -7.75 -20.70
N ALA A 493 21.82 -8.38 -19.78
CA ALA A 493 20.45 -8.03 -19.50
C ALA A 493 20.35 -6.71 -18.73
N VAL A 494 19.25 -5.99 -18.96
CA VAL A 494 18.82 -4.83 -18.14
C VAL A 494 17.55 -5.18 -17.37
N ASP A 495 17.32 -4.44 -16.28
CA ASP A 495 16.06 -4.43 -15.57
C ASP A 495 15.63 -2.98 -15.23
N ALA A 496 14.38 -2.80 -14.88
CA ALA A 496 13.84 -1.46 -14.60
C ALA A 496 14.40 -0.84 -13.31
N SER A 497 14.99 -1.61 -12.39
CA SER A 497 15.61 -1.09 -11.16
C SER A 497 16.76 -0.12 -11.43
N LEU A 498 17.41 -0.28 -12.59
CA LEU A 498 18.52 0.58 -13.05
C LEU A 498 18.06 2.05 -13.26
N LEU A 499 16.77 2.29 -13.51
CA LEU A 499 16.18 3.64 -13.57
C LEU A 499 16.27 4.37 -12.22
N GLN A 500 16.48 3.64 -11.11
CA GLN A 500 16.59 4.22 -9.77
C GLN A 500 18.01 4.66 -9.39
N ILE A 501 19.02 4.42 -10.24
CA ILE A 501 20.43 4.81 -9.98
C ILE A 501 20.55 6.32 -9.72
N PRO A 502 19.98 7.23 -10.51
CA PRO A 502 20.09 8.66 -10.26
C PRO A 502 19.44 9.12 -8.95
N HIS A 503 18.38 8.47 -8.50
CA HIS A 503 17.73 8.77 -7.23
C HIS A 503 18.68 8.60 -6.02
N THR A 504 19.65 7.70 -6.10
CA THR A 504 20.65 7.50 -5.05
C THR A 504 21.70 8.62 -4.97
N GLY A 505 21.83 9.44 -6.01
CA GLY A 505 22.92 10.41 -6.17
C GLY A 505 24.23 9.80 -6.68
N PHE A 506 24.24 8.52 -7.09
CA PHE A 506 25.43 7.84 -7.61
C PHE A 506 25.93 8.47 -8.92
N LEU A 507 25.00 8.77 -9.84
CA LEU A 507 25.23 9.50 -11.08
C LEU A 507 24.05 10.42 -11.37
N PRO A 508 24.26 11.54 -12.09
CA PRO A 508 23.15 12.36 -12.54
C PRO A 508 22.37 11.67 -13.66
N PRO A 509 21.06 12.02 -13.86
CA PRO A 509 20.19 11.37 -14.84
C PRO A 509 20.69 11.53 -16.29
N ASP A 510 21.44 12.59 -16.61
CA ASP A 510 22.01 12.89 -17.92
C ASP A 510 23.42 12.31 -18.14
N ASP A 511 23.94 11.50 -17.20
CA ASP A 511 25.20 10.77 -17.41
C ASP A 511 25.07 9.87 -18.66
N PRO A 512 26.09 9.83 -19.55
CA PRO A 512 26.03 9.03 -20.78
C PRO A 512 25.66 7.55 -20.57
N ARG A 513 26.08 6.98 -19.42
CA ARG A 513 25.75 5.57 -19.06
C ARG A 513 24.27 5.43 -18.71
N MET A 514 23.70 6.41 -17.99
CA MET A 514 22.27 6.42 -17.68
C MET A 514 21.43 6.60 -18.95
N LEU A 515 21.83 7.51 -19.85
CA LEU A 515 21.16 7.69 -21.13
C LEU A 515 21.24 6.42 -22.01
N ALA A 516 22.36 5.69 -21.97
CA ALA A 516 22.49 4.40 -22.65
C ALA A 516 21.62 3.32 -21.99
N THR A 517 21.53 3.30 -20.67
CA THR A 517 20.68 2.36 -19.91
C THR A 517 19.20 2.60 -20.21
N VAL A 518 18.74 3.86 -20.19
CA VAL A 518 17.35 4.21 -20.54
C VAL A 518 17.00 3.71 -21.95
N ARG A 519 17.86 3.98 -22.96
CA ARG A 519 17.63 3.47 -24.32
C ARG A 519 17.55 1.95 -24.37
N ARG A 520 18.40 1.26 -23.61
CA ARG A 520 18.39 -0.21 -23.60
C ARG A 520 17.13 -0.76 -22.94
N ILE A 521 16.64 -0.12 -21.88
CA ILE A 521 15.35 -0.42 -21.24
C ILE A 521 14.19 -0.17 -22.22
N GLU A 522 14.19 0.96 -22.94
CA GLU A 522 13.20 1.26 -23.97
C GLU A 522 13.14 0.16 -25.05
N GLU A 523 14.30 -0.34 -25.47
CA GLU A 523 14.39 -1.39 -26.50
C GLU A 523 13.97 -2.78 -26.01
N GLU A 524 14.17 -3.09 -24.72
CA GLU A 524 14.01 -4.44 -24.19
C GLU A 524 12.81 -4.66 -23.28
N LEU A 525 12.39 -3.65 -22.53
CA LEU A 525 11.40 -3.80 -21.48
C LEU A 525 10.11 -3.01 -21.73
N VAL A 526 10.10 -2.06 -22.67
CA VAL A 526 8.86 -1.35 -23.04
C VAL A 526 8.04 -2.23 -23.96
N THR A 527 6.79 -2.49 -23.57
CA THR A 527 5.84 -3.29 -24.38
C THR A 527 5.28 -2.48 -25.56
N ASP A 528 4.59 -3.16 -26.47
CA ASP A 528 3.92 -2.50 -27.61
C ASP A 528 2.87 -1.47 -27.18
N THR A 529 2.37 -1.56 -25.95
CA THR A 529 1.39 -0.62 -25.34
C THR A 529 2.06 0.54 -24.61
N GLY A 530 3.39 0.55 -24.50
CA GLY A 530 4.18 1.59 -23.85
C GLY A 530 4.41 1.38 -22.36
N LEU A 531 3.91 0.31 -21.74
CA LEU A 531 4.18 -0.03 -20.35
C LEU A 531 5.54 -0.74 -20.19
N VAL A 532 6.06 -0.84 -18.96
CA VAL A 532 7.43 -1.30 -18.70
C VAL A 532 7.42 -2.57 -17.85
N LEU A 533 8.07 -3.63 -18.34
CA LEU A 533 8.34 -4.84 -17.58
C LEU A 533 9.43 -4.60 -16.51
N ARG A 534 9.38 -5.33 -15.40
CA ARG A 534 10.44 -5.32 -14.38
C ARG A 534 11.77 -5.78 -14.97
N TYR A 535 11.74 -6.89 -15.69
CA TYR A 535 12.84 -7.56 -16.39
C TYR A 535 12.25 -8.45 -17.49
N ARG A 536 13.08 -9.06 -18.31
CA ARG A 536 12.60 -10.06 -19.28
C ARG A 536 12.25 -11.37 -18.58
N PRO A 537 11.04 -11.90 -18.72
CA PRO A 537 10.63 -13.18 -18.14
C PRO A 537 11.27 -14.34 -18.94
N ASP A 538 12.55 -14.57 -18.76
CA ASP A 538 13.33 -15.63 -19.42
C ASP A 538 13.55 -16.86 -18.53
N GLY A 539 12.89 -16.89 -17.35
CA GLY A 539 13.00 -17.95 -16.34
C GLY A 539 14.24 -17.82 -15.43
N SER A 540 15.04 -16.76 -15.57
CA SER A 540 16.18 -16.48 -14.67
C SER A 540 15.75 -16.12 -13.25
N ASP A 541 14.51 -15.67 -13.08
CA ASP A 541 13.86 -15.40 -11.79
C ASP A 541 13.52 -16.67 -10.99
N GLY A 542 13.60 -17.85 -11.63
CA GLY A 542 13.29 -19.15 -11.00
C GLY A 542 11.80 -19.46 -10.89
N LEU A 543 10.93 -18.70 -11.57
CA LEU A 543 9.49 -18.84 -11.55
C LEU A 543 8.97 -19.22 -12.95
N PRO A 544 7.91 -20.04 -13.05
CA PRO A 544 7.21 -20.30 -14.31
C PRO A 544 6.19 -19.17 -14.59
N GLY A 545 5.72 -19.09 -15.84
CA GLY A 545 4.68 -18.16 -16.29
C GLY A 545 5.26 -16.91 -16.94
N GLU A 546 4.35 -16.05 -17.35
CA GLU A 546 4.64 -14.71 -17.85
C GLU A 546 4.44 -13.69 -16.72
N GLU A 547 4.68 -12.43 -17.01
CA GLU A 547 4.58 -11.34 -16.06
C GLU A 547 3.98 -10.13 -16.78
N ALA A 548 3.01 -9.47 -16.13
CA ALA A 548 2.45 -8.25 -16.67
C ALA A 548 3.39 -7.04 -16.42
N PRO A 549 3.28 -5.96 -17.19
CA PRO A 549 4.02 -4.72 -16.93
C PRO A 549 3.76 -4.18 -15.53
N PHE A 550 4.83 -3.83 -14.82
CA PHE A 550 4.80 -3.29 -13.48
C PHE A 550 4.65 -1.76 -13.52
N LEU A 551 3.55 -1.23 -12.98
CA LEU A 551 3.22 0.20 -13.12
C LEU A 551 4.30 1.13 -12.55
N ALA A 552 4.91 0.77 -11.42
CA ALA A 552 5.98 1.55 -10.83
C ALA A 552 7.19 1.73 -11.75
N CYS A 553 7.53 0.70 -12.56
CA CYS A 553 8.63 0.78 -13.53
C CYS A 553 8.37 1.83 -14.61
N ALA A 554 7.14 1.91 -15.08
CA ALA A 554 6.75 2.90 -16.07
C ALA A 554 6.78 4.33 -15.47
N PHE A 555 6.36 4.53 -14.22
CA PHE A 555 6.53 5.81 -13.52
C PHE A 555 8.01 6.19 -13.31
N TRP A 556 8.90 5.23 -13.05
CA TRP A 556 10.34 5.52 -12.99
C TRP A 556 10.90 5.95 -14.34
N LEU A 557 10.37 5.43 -15.44
CA LEU A 557 10.74 5.88 -16.78
C LEU A 557 10.23 7.30 -17.05
N VAL A 558 9.01 7.66 -16.61
CA VAL A 558 8.51 9.05 -16.63
C VAL A 558 9.47 9.98 -15.89
N GLU A 559 9.91 9.60 -14.69
CA GLU A 559 10.86 10.40 -13.91
C GLU A 559 12.18 10.63 -14.68
N GLN A 560 12.72 9.60 -15.35
CA GLN A 560 13.93 9.74 -16.17
C GLN A 560 13.71 10.64 -17.39
N TYR A 561 12.59 10.50 -18.08
CA TYR A 561 12.23 11.37 -19.20
C TYR A 561 12.14 12.84 -18.75
N ALA A 562 11.41 13.11 -17.67
CA ALA A 562 11.28 14.45 -17.12
C ALA A 562 12.64 15.07 -16.79
N ARG A 563 13.47 14.34 -16.02
CA ARG A 563 14.78 14.82 -15.55
C ARG A 563 15.82 14.99 -16.67
N THR A 564 15.61 14.39 -17.83
CA THR A 564 16.48 14.52 -19.01
C THR A 564 15.90 15.44 -20.08
N GLY A 565 14.80 16.15 -19.78
CA GLY A 565 14.16 17.13 -20.67
C GLY A 565 13.30 16.53 -21.79
N ARG A 566 13.00 15.24 -21.74
CA ARG A 566 12.10 14.54 -22.68
C ARG A 566 10.65 14.68 -22.22
N LEU A 567 10.14 15.92 -22.12
CA LEU A 567 8.83 16.20 -21.52
C LEU A 567 7.67 15.62 -22.34
N ASP A 568 7.74 15.65 -23.66
CA ASP A 568 6.68 15.08 -24.52
C ASP A 568 6.55 13.56 -24.31
N ASP A 569 7.69 12.85 -24.15
CA ASP A 569 7.70 11.41 -23.86
C ASP A 569 7.17 11.12 -22.44
N ALA A 570 7.53 11.97 -21.48
CA ALA A 570 7.06 11.87 -20.10
C ALA A 570 5.54 12.07 -20.01
N ASP A 571 5.00 13.06 -20.71
CA ASP A 571 3.56 13.35 -20.74
C ASP A 571 2.77 12.23 -21.44
N ALA A 572 3.27 11.72 -22.56
CA ALA A 572 2.62 10.62 -23.27
C ALA A 572 2.56 9.33 -22.43
N LEU A 573 3.66 9.00 -21.72
CA LEU A 573 3.68 7.83 -20.84
C LEU A 573 2.81 8.05 -19.60
N MET A 574 2.77 9.26 -19.06
CA MET A 574 1.90 9.61 -17.94
C MET A 574 0.42 9.47 -18.30
N GLU A 575 0.01 9.93 -19.49
CA GLU A 575 -1.35 9.74 -20.02
C GLU A 575 -1.69 8.25 -20.19
N ARG A 576 -0.74 7.44 -20.64
CA ARG A 576 -0.93 5.98 -20.74
C ARG A 576 -1.11 5.33 -19.38
N LEU A 577 -0.33 5.73 -18.37
CA LEU A 577 -0.44 5.24 -17.00
C LEU A 577 -1.75 5.67 -16.32
N ASP A 578 -2.23 6.86 -16.67
CA ASP A 578 -3.52 7.38 -16.25
C ASP A 578 -4.67 6.45 -16.64
N ALA A 579 -4.61 5.89 -17.83
CA ALA A 579 -5.60 4.94 -18.33
C ALA A 579 -5.54 3.56 -17.65
N CYS A 580 -4.48 3.26 -16.88
CA CYS A 580 -4.37 2.01 -16.10
C CYS A 580 -5.03 2.11 -14.72
N ALA A 581 -5.35 3.31 -14.23
CA ALA A 581 -6.08 3.49 -12.99
C ALA A 581 -7.57 3.18 -13.18
N ASN A 582 -8.25 2.74 -12.11
CA ASN A 582 -9.69 2.56 -12.16
C ASN A 582 -10.45 3.90 -12.05
N ASP A 583 -11.80 3.85 -12.10
CA ASP A 583 -12.69 5.02 -12.00
C ASP A 583 -12.63 5.75 -10.63
N LEU A 584 -11.84 5.25 -9.68
CA LEU A 584 -11.59 5.83 -8.37
C LEU A 584 -10.14 6.29 -8.17
N ASP A 585 -9.34 6.33 -9.24
CA ASP A 585 -7.91 6.66 -9.26
C ASP A 585 -7.06 5.71 -8.40
N LEU A 586 -7.44 4.43 -8.31
CA LEU A 586 -6.67 3.39 -7.64
C LEU A 586 -5.90 2.55 -8.65
N MET A 587 -4.73 2.04 -8.25
CA MET A 587 -3.86 1.23 -9.09
C MET A 587 -3.44 -0.05 -8.35
N ALA A 588 -3.38 -1.16 -9.09
CA ALA A 588 -2.76 -2.39 -8.66
C ALA A 588 -1.23 -2.32 -8.86
N GLU A 589 -0.57 -3.42 -8.61
CA GLU A 589 0.86 -3.62 -8.85
C GLU A 589 1.19 -3.56 -10.34
N GLU A 590 0.44 -4.29 -11.13
CA GLU A 590 0.66 -4.53 -12.53
C GLU A 590 -0.59 -4.26 -13.37
N TYR A 591 -0.40 -4.22 -14.68
CA TYR A 591 -1.47 -4.09 -15.64
C TYR A 591 -1.27 -5.04 -16.80
N ASP A 592 -2.16 -6.04 -16.91
CA ASP A 592 -2.20 -6.95 -18.05
C ASP A 592 -2.73 -6.19 -19.28
N ASP A 593 -1.79 -5.71 -20.08
CA ASP A 593 -2.09 -4.92 -21.28
C ASP A 593 -2.67 -5.77 -22.43
N GLY A 594 -2.51 -7.09 -22.37
CA GLY A 594 -3.12 -8.03 -23.30
C GLY A 594 -4.62 -8.25 -23.03
N GLN A 595 -5.06 -8.16 -21.76
CA GLN A 595 -6.44 -8.32 -21.34
C GLN A 595 -7.12 -7.00 -20.93
N ASP A 596 -6.39 -5.89 -20.96
CA ASP A 596 -6.84 -4.54 -20.57
C ASP A 596 -7.47 -4.54 -19.17
N ARG A 597 -6.68 -4.96 -18.16
CA ARG A 597 -7.12 -5.10 -16.76
C ARG A 597 -5.96 -5.03 -15.79
N MET A 598 -6.25 -4.65 -14.55
CA MET A 598 -5.29 -4.71 -13.45
C MET A 598 -4.93 -6.15 -13.08
N ALA A 599 -3.68 -6.35 -12.64
CA ALA A 599 -3.11 -7.57 -12.11
C ALA A 599 -2.29 -7.27 -10.86
N GLY A 600 -2.00 -8.31 -10.04
CA GLY A 600 -1.29 -8.15 -8.77
C GLY A 600 -2.12 -7.56 -7.63
N ASN A 601 -1.50 -7.37 -6.47
CA ASN A 601 -2.17 -6.91 -5.27
C ASN A 601 -2.65 -5.45 -5.36
N PHE A 602 -3.79 -5.13 -4.69
CA PHE A 602 -4.54 -3.90 -4.92
C PHE A 602 -5.17 -3.31 -3.65
N PRO A 603 -5.20 -1.96 -3.48
CA PRO A 603 -4.32 -1.03 -4.18
C PRO A 603 -2.88 -1.20 -3.68
N GLN A 604 -1.90 -0.97 -4.55
CA GLN A 604 -0.51 -1.20 -4.20
C GLN A 604 0.22 0.11 -3.86
N ALA A 605 0.89 0.12 -2.70
CA ALA A 605 1.66 1.28 -2.23
C ALA A 605 2.73 1.73 -3.23
N PHE A 606 3.44 0.77 -3.84
CA PHE A 606 4.58 1.05 -4.71
C PHE A 606 4.17 1.78 -6.00
N SER A 607 3.04 1.42 -6.61
CA SER A 607 2.48 2.10 -7.78
C SER A 607 2.09 3.55 -7.45
N HIS A 608 1.42 3.76 -6.30
CA HIS A 608 1.02 5.09 -5.86
C HIS A 608 2.19 5.99 -5.45
N LEU A 609 3.22 5.44 -4.77
CA LEU A 609 4.42 6.24 -4.45
C LEU A 609 5.22 6.60 -5.70
N ALA A 610 5.28 5.72 -6.69
CA ALA A 610 5.99 5.98 -7.93
C ALA A 610 5.29 7.06 -8.77
N LEU A 611 3.95 7.09 -8.77
CA LEU A 611 3.16 8.19 -9.34
C LEU A 611 3.53 9.53 -8.69
N LEU A 612 3.56 9.60 -7.34
CA LEU A 612 3.91 10.84 -6.63
C LEU A 612 5.27 11.37 -7.08
N ARG A 613 6.29 10.50 -7.14
CA ARG A 613 7.64 10.88 -7.56
C ARG A 613 7.71 11.35 -9.02
N ALA A 614 7.00 10.66 -9.92
CA ALA A 614 6.93 11.05 -11.33
C ALA A 614 6.25 12.43 -11.51
N ALA A 615 5.13 12.65 -10.81
CA ALA A 615 4.42 13.93 -10.81
C ALA A 615 5.29 15.06 -10.23
N ASP A 616 6.04 14.79 -9.16
CA ASP A 616 6.97 15.76 -8.57
C ASP A 616 8.12 16.11 -9.51
N ALA A 617 8.69 15.13 -10.21
CA ALA A 617 9.75 15.36 -11.18
C ALA A 617 9.25 16.24 -12.35
N LEU A 618 8.07 15.95 -12.88
CA LEU A 618 7.44 16.76 -13.92
C LEU A 618 7.19 18.21 -13.45
N ALA A 619 6.62 18.38 -12.26
CA ALA A 619 6.35 19.70 -11.68
C ALA A 619 7.63 20.52 -11.47
N GLN A 620 8.70 19.90 -10.94
CA GLN A 620 10.00 20.56 -10.70
C GLN A 620 10.64 21.03 -12.02
N VAL A 621 10.65 20.19 -13.05
CA VAL A 621 11.28 20.54 -14.33
C VAL A 621 10.49 21.62 -15.06
N ARG A 622 9.15 21.58 -15.04
CA ARG A 622 8.28 22.60 -15.62
C ARG A 622 8.45 23.96 -14.92
N ALA A 623 8.54 23.97 -13.59
CA ALA A 623 8.79 25.20 -12.83
C ALA A 623 10.17 25.81 -13.15
N ALA A 624 11.20 24.99 -13.32
CA ALA A 624 12.54 25.45 -13.69
C ALA A 624 12.60 26.00 -15.12
N GLY A 625 11.88 25.39 -16.07
CA GLY A 625 11.77 25.86 -17.47
C GLY A 625 11.00 27.17 -17.62
N GLY A 626 9.93 27.38 -16.84
CA GLY A 626 9.09 28.59 -16.87
C GLY A 626 9.80 29.86 -16.34
N THR A 627 10.84 29.73 -15.53
CA THR A 627 11.63 30.86 -15.03
C THR A 627 12.67 31.37 -16.02
N GLY A 628 12.95 30.62 -17.12
CA GLY A 628 13.91 31.01 -18.17
C GLY A 628 13.34 31.92 -19.26
N GLU A 629 12.00 31.98 -19.44
CA GLU A 629 11.37 32.79 -20.50
C GLU A 629 10.93 34.20 -20.04
N ALA A 630 11.03 34.53 -18.75
CA ALA A 630 10.62 35.84 -18.21
C ALA A 630 11.77 36.87 -18.13
N GLY A 631 12.91 36.62 -18.77
CA GLY A 631 14.15 37.41 -18.64
C GLY A 631 14.77 37.92 -19.97
N ASP A 632 14.00 38.02 -21.06
CA ASP A 632 14.48 38.72 -22.29
C ASP A 632 13.61 39.93 -22.61
#